data_5d3b927ad43b264fd3122664591c0c13
#
_entry.id   5d3b927ad43b264fd3122664591c0c13
#
_cell.length_a   1.000
_cell.length_b   1.000
_cell.length_c   1.000
_cell.angle_alpha   90.00
_cell.angle_beta   90.00
_cell.angle_gamma   90.00
#
_symmetry.space_group_name_H-M   'P 1'
#
loop_
_entity.id
_entity.type
_entity.pdbx_description
1 polymer ?
#
loop_
_entity_poly.entity_id
_entity_poly.type
_entity_poly.pdbx_seq_one_letter_code
_entity_poly.pdbx_strand_id
1 'polypeptide(L)' 'MADSSKDIQLRELKDMIHDLQKMIKTLQAVVDAANKREEALIQERDNLKDEIALLRKKLFGSHAQKQMDRRN' A
#
# COMPACT_ATOMS: atom_id res chain seq x y z
N MET A 1 35.41 38.77 11.08
CA MET A 1 34.66 38.14 12.16
C MET A 1 33.18 38.03 11.87
N ALA A 2 32.53 39.05 11.37
CA ALA A 2 31.13 38.97 10.96
C ALA A 2 30.93 37.94 9.84
N ASP A 3 31.90 37.87 8.93
CA ASP A 3 31.84 36.91 7.81
C ASP A 3 31.97 35.45 8.28
N SER A 4 32.81 35.21 9.30
CA SER A 4 32.94 33.86 9.89
C SER A 4 31.62 33.40 10.51
N SER A 5 30.92 34.30 11.19
CA SER A 5 29.64 34.01 11.81
C SER A 5 28.59 33.67 10.77
N LYS A 6 28.55 34.45 9.68
CA LYS A 6 27.65 34.18 8.57
C LYS A 6 27.97 32.86 7.87
N ASP A 7 29.24 32.56 7.71
CA ASP A 7 29.69 31.30 7.10
C ASP A 7 29.27 30.11 7.94
N ILE A 8 29.41 30.23 9.26
CA ILE A 8 28.96 29.16 10.18
C ILE A 8 27.45 28.97 10.09
N GLN A 9 26.71 30.06 10.08
CA GLN A 9 25.24 30.00 9.94
C GLN A 9 24.82 29.37 8.62
N LEU A 10 25.50 29.70 7.54
CA LEU A 10 25.22 29.12 6.23
C LEU A 10 25.50 27.61 6.21
N ARG A 11 26.59 27.21 6.85
CA ARG A 11 26.91 25.78 6.97
C ARG A 11 25.86 25.03 7.76
N GLU A 12 25.43 25.61 8.88
CA GLU A 12 24.40 25.02 9.71
C GLU A 12 23.09 24.87 8.93
N LEU A 13 22.71 25.90 8.18
CA LEU A 13 21.52 25.87 7.35
C LEU A 13 21.64 24.80 6.25
N LYS A 14 22.77 24.70 5.60
CA LYS A 14 23.02 23.69 4.58
C LYS A 14 22.93 22.28 5.17
N ASP A 15 23.49 22.10 6.36
CA ASP A 15 23.44 20.82 7.05
C ASP A 15 22.00 20.44 7.40
N MET A 16 21.23 21.43 7.88
CA MET A 16 19.83 21.21 8.18
C MET A 16 19.04 20.82 6.92
N ILE A 17 19.28 21.51 5.81
CA ILE A 17 18.63 21.21 4.54
C ILE A 17 18.98 19.80 4.10
N HIS A 18 20.26 19.43 4.22
CA HIS A 18 20.72 18.09 3.85
C HIS A 18 20.05 17.02 4.70
N ASP A 19 19.93 17.25 5.99
CA ASP A 19 19.27 16.33 6.91
C ASP A 19 17.78 16.22 6.60
N LEU A 20 17.14 17.34 6.32
CA LEU A 20 15.73 17.34 5.92
C LEU A 20 15.50 16.57 4.62
N GLN A 21 16.41 16.74 3.66
CA GLN A 21 16.34 16.00 2.39
C GLN A 21 16.46 14.51 2.62
N LYS A 22 17.33 14.08 3.52
CA LYS A 22 17.48 12.68 3.91
C LYS A 22 16.19 12.15 4.53
N MET A 23 15.60 12.94 5.42
CA MET A 23 14.34 12.59 6.05
C MET A 23 13.22 12.43 5.03
N ILE A 24 13.15 13.34 4.07
CA ILE A 24 12.15 13.27 3.00
C ILE A 24 12.32 11.99 2.20
N LYS A 25 13.55 11.65 1.82
CA LYS A 25 13.82 10.42 1.09
C LYS A 25 13.41 9.18 1.88
N THR A 26 13.72 9.17 3.17
CA THR A 26 13.34 8.07 4.06
C THR A 26 11.83 7.94 4.14
N LEU A 27 11.13 9.06 4.31
CA LEU A 27 9.67 9.07 4.37
C LEU A 27 9.05 8.62 3.05
N GLN A 28 9.60 9.05 1.94
CA GLN A 28 9.14 8.60 0.62
C GLN A 28 9.29 7.09 0.46
N ALA A 29 10.42 6.55 0.91
CA ALA A 29 10.65 5.11 0.86
C ALA A 29 9.65 4.35 1.73
N VAL A 30 9.33 4.88 2.90
CA VAL A 30 8.33 4.28 3.80
C VAL A 30 6.95 4.32 3.16
N VAL A 31 6.59 5.45 2.58
CA VAL A 31 5.29 5.60 1.90
C VAL A 31 5.20 4.65 0.70
N ASP A 32 6.26 4.56 -0.10
CA ASP A 32 6.27 3.65 -1.25
C ASP A 32 6.13 2.19 -0.81
N ALA A 33 6.82 1.80 0.26
CA ALA A 33 6.71 0.46 0.82
C ALA A 33 5.30 0.18 1.34
N ALA A 34 4.70 1.16 2.02
CA ALA A 34 3.34 1.04 2.52
C ALA A 34 2.34 0.92 1.37
N ASN A 35 2.51 1.69 0.31
CA ASN A 35 1.66 1.63 -0.87
C ASN A 35 1.74 0.27 -1.58
N LYS A 36 2.95 -0.26 -1.72
CA LYS A 36 3.14 -1.58 -2.31
C LYS A 36 2.48 -2.68 -1.48
N ARG A 37 2.60 -2.57 -0.16
CA ARG A 37 1.97 -3.50 0.75
C ARG A 37 0.45 -3.44 0.65
N GLU A 38 -0.07 -2.22 0.56
CA GLU A 38 -1.49 -2.00 0.39
C GLU A 38 -1.99 -2.57 -0.92
N GLU A 39 -1.28 -2.36 -2.02
CA GLU A 39 -1.62 -2.92 -3.32
C GLU A 39 -1.64 -4.45 -3.28
N ALA A 40 -0.64 -5.05 -2.64
CA ALA A 40 -0.58 -6.49 -2.49
C ALA A 40 -1.76 -7.03 -1.70
N LEU A 41 -2.14 -6.34 -0.62
CA LEU A 41 -3.30 -6.72 0.19
C LEU A 41 -4.60 -6.58 -0.57
N ILE A 42 -4.72 -5.53 -1.38
CA ILE A 42 -5.91 -5.33 -2.22
C ILE A 42 -6.03 -6.47 -3.23
N GLN A 43 -4.93 -6.83 -3.88
CA GLN A 43 -4.92 -7.95 -4.82
C GLN A 43 -5.29 -9.26 -4.15
N GLU A 44 -4.72 -9.51 -2.98
CA GLU A 44 -5.03 -10.71 -2.22
C GLU A 44 -6.51 -10.75 -1.84
N ARG A 45 -7.04 -9.63 -1.38
CA ARG A 45 -8.46 -9.51 -1.06
C ARG A 45 -9.32 -9.80 -2.29
N ASP A 46 -8.98 -9.23 -3.43
CA ASP A 46 -9.74 -9.42 -4.66
C ASP A 46 -9.68 -10.87 -5.11
N ASN A 47 -8.52 -11.51 -5.01
CA ASN A 47 -8.37 -12.93 -5.33
C ASN A 47 -9.23 -13.80 -4.41
N LEU A 48 -9.24 -13.48 -3.12
CA LEU A 48 -10.07 -14.20 -2.16
C LEU A 48 -11.56 -14.01 -2.44
N LYS A 49 -11.97 -12.81 -2.81
CA LYS A 49 -13.35 -12.53 -3.22
C LYS A 49 -13.74 -13.37 -4.43
N ASP A 50 -12.85 -13.46 -5.40
CA ASP A 50 -13.09 -14.27 -6.59
C ASP A 50 -13.21 -15.74 -6.24
N GLU A 51 -12.36 -16.25 -5.36
CA GLU A 51 -12.43 -17.62 -4.89
C GLU A 51 -13.73 -17.90 -4.16
N ILE A 52 -14.14 -16.99 -3.30
CA ILE A 52 -15.40 -17.10 -2.58
C ILE A 52 -16.58 -17.10 -3.54
N ALA A 53 -16.56 -16.21 -4.52
CA ALA A 53 -17.60 -16.15 -5.53
C ALA A 53 -17.68 -17.46 -6.33
N LEU A 54 -16.52 -18.01 -6.67
CA LEU A 54 -16.44 -19.28 -7.41
C LEU A 54 -16.97 -20.43 -6.56
N LEU A 55 -16.60 -20.49 -5.29
CA LEU A 55 -17.08 -21.51 -4.37
C LEU A 55 -18.58 -21.42 -4.17
N ARG A 56 -19.09 -20.22 -4.00
CA ARG A 56 -20.55 -19.99 -3.89
C ARG A 56 -21.26 -20.47 -5.13
N LYS A 57 -20.73 -20.15 -6.28
CA LYS A 57 -21.29 -20.58 -7.55
C LYS A 57 -21.38 -22.09 -7.63
N LYS A 58 -20.32 -22.77 -7.22
CA LYS A 58 -20.29 -24.23 -7.22
C LYS A 58 -21.28 -24.83 -6.24
N LEU A 59 -21.33 -24.29 -5.02
CA LEU A 59 -22.21 -24.79 -3.99
C LEU A 59 -23.68 -24.47 -4.27
N PHE A 60 -23.96 -23.20 -4.47
CA PHE A 60 -25.35 -22.76 -4.65
C PHE A 60 -25.88 -23.09 -6.03
N GLY A 61 -25.03 -23.09 -7.03
CA GLY A 61 -25.40 -23.54 -8.37
C GLY A 61 -25.85 -25.00 -8.36
N SER A 62 -25.07 -25.86 -7.68
CA SER A 62 -25.43 -27.27 -7.54
C SER A 62 -26.74 -27.43 -6.79
N HIS A 63 -26.94 -26.67 -5.71
CA HIS A 63 -28.17 -26.71 -4.94
C HIS A 63 -29.37 -26.24 -5.77
N ALA A 64 -29.19 -25.17 -6.51
CA ALA A 64 -30.23 -24.64 -7.37
C ALA A 64 -30.65 -25.65 -8.43
N GLN A 65 -29.66 -26.34 -9.03
CA GLN A 65 -29.91 -27.38 -10.00
C GLN A 65 -30.66 -28.55 -9.39
N LYS A 66 -30.26 -28.99 -8.21
CA LYS A 66 -30.95 -30.04 -7.50
C LYS A 66 -32.38 -29.69 -7.18
N GLN A 67 -32.61 -28.46 -6.76
CA GLN A 67 -33.96 -27.97 -6.48
C GLN A 67 -34.82 -27.95 -7.74
N MET A 68 -34.24 -27.55 -8.85
CA MET A 68 -34.96 -27.58 -10.13
C MET A 68 -35.32 -28.99 -10.52
N ASP A 69 -34.38 -29.92 -10.35
CA ASP A 69 -34.61 -31.34 -10.65
C ASP A 69 -35.74 -31.91 -9.78
N ARG A 70 -35.82 -31.52 -8.51
CA ARG A 70 -36.85 -31.94 -7.62
C ARG A 70 -38.24 -31.42 -8.02
N ARG A 71 -38.25 -30.21 -8.50
CA ARG A 71 -39.52 -29.58 -8.97
C ARG A 71 -40.04 -30.23 -10.24
N ASN A 72 -39.12 -30.67 -11.05
CA ASN A 72 -39.49 -31.36 -12.27
C ASN A 72 -39.83 -32.81 -12.03
#